data_d7435bd9e1e818cac2e12c7e80967517
#
_entry.id   d7435bd9e1e818cac2e12c7e80967517
#
_cell.length_a   1.000
_cell.length_b   1.000
_cell.length_c   1.000
_cell.angle_alpha   90.00
_cell.angle_beta   90.00
_cell.angle_gamma   90.00
#
_symmetry.space_group_name_H-M   'P 1'
#
loop_
_entity.id
_entity.type
_entity.pdbx_description
1 polymer ?
#
loop_
_entity_poly.entity_id
_entity_poly.type
_entity_poly.pdbx_seq_one_letter_code
_entity_poly.pdbx_strand_id
1 'polypeptide(L)'
;MKDFAKYAFNKSHAACYAVVAYQTAYLKVHFPVQYMAWLISSVTDKTSKVAEYILAAREMGISILPVDVNKSVAEFGVEGKNIRFGFNAVKSMGRPTITAIIEERTNNGDFHSMQDFITRMAGVINKRTVEHLILAGAFDTFGNTRRGMMNVYERMIDSAVKQNKDAISGQMSLFDFVSEEDKQSLEMKVPDIQEFEKEDLLEREKEVLGVYVTGHPLDEYTGMW
;
A
#
# COMPACT_ATOMS: atom_id res chain seq x y z
N MET A 1 8.73 -10.41 -53.79
CA MET A 1 7.50 -11.13 -53.35
C MET A 1 7.73 -12.64 -53.05
N LYS A 2 8.59 -13.35 -53.73
CA LYS A 2 8.85 -14.79 -53.44
C LYS A 2 9.52 -15.04 -52.05
N ASP A 3 10.32 -14.11 -51.55
CA ASP A 3 10.98 -14.26 -50.23
C ASP A 3 10.03 -13.93 -49.06
N PHE A 4 9.03 -13.10 -49.25
CA PHE A 4 7.97 -12.87 -48.27
C PHE A 4 7.05 -14.09 -48.08
N ALA A 5 6.89 -14.93 -49.13
CA ALA A 5 6.09 -16.14 -49.05
C ALA A 5 6.82 -17.29 -48.32
N LYS A 6 8.14 -17.21 -48.15
CA LYS A 6 8.94 -18.20 -47.36
C LYS A 6 8.81 -18.04 -45.85
N TYR A 7 8.48 -16.83 -45.37
CA TYR A 7 8.13 -16.54 -43.98
C TYR A 7 6.60 -16.56 -43.82
N ALA A 8 5.94 -17.50 -44.44
CA ALA A 8 4.50 -17.71 -44.28
C ALA A 8 4.16 -17.71 -42.79
N PHE A 9 3.16 -16.90 -42.43
CA PHE A 9 2.60 -16.76 -41.08
C PHE A 9 2.48 -18.12 -40.39
N ASN A 10 3.20 -18.32 -39.30
CA ASN A 10 3.23 -19.59 -38.58
C ASN A 10 1.86 -19.83 -37.93
N LYS A 11 1.03 -20.67 -38.58
CA LYS A 11 -0.33 -20.97 -38.11
C LYS A 11 -0.35 -21.59 -36.71
N SER A 12 0.65 -22.41 -36.36
CA SER A 12 0.76 -22.98 -35.02
C SER A 12 0.99 -21.91 -33.95
N HIS A 13 1.87 -20.96 -34.24
CA HIS A 13 2.10 -19.81 -33.37
C HIS A 13 0.83 -18.97 -33.20
N ALA A 14 0.15 -18.65 -34.30
CA ALA A 14 -1.10 -17.91 -34.26
C ALA A 14 -2.20 -18.64 -33.49
N ALA A 15 -2.33 -19.95 -33.65
CA ALA A 15 -3.31 -20.75 -32.93
C ALA A 15 -3.05 -20.74 -31.43
N CYS A 16 -1.80 -20.89 -31.00
CA CYS A 16 -1.43 -20.78 -29.58
C CYS A 16 -1.77 -19.38 -28.98
N TYR A 17 -1.40 -18.31 -29.71
CA TYR A 17 -1.73 -16.96 -29.25
C TYR A 17 -3.24 -16.67 -29.27
N ALA A 18 -3.99 -17.23 -30.20
CA ALA A 18 -5.44 -17.09 -30.20
C ALA A 18 -6.09 -17.72 -28.96
N VAL A 19 -5.58 -18.86 -28.48
CA VAL A 19 -6.04 -19.47 -27.22
C VAL A 19 -5.76 -18.57 -26.04
N VAL A 20 -4.53 -18.05 -25.93
CA VAL A 20 -4.15 -17.12 -24.84
C VAL A 20 -5.00 -15.85 -24.90
N ALA A 21 -5.18 -15.27 -26.09
CA ALA A 21 -6.02 -14.08 -26.27
C ALA A 21 -7.48 -14.33 -25.84
N TYR A 22 -8.03 -15.48 -26.19
CA TYR A 22 -9.37 -15.88 -25.76
C TYR A 22 -9.45 -16.04 -24.23
N GLN A 23 -8.48 -16.73 -23.62
CA GLN A 23 -8.43 -16.92 -22.17
C GLN A 23 -8.34 -15.58 -21.42
N THR A 24 -7.47 -14.67 -21.87
CA THR A 24 -7.35 -13.35 -21.25
C THR A 24 -8.62 -12.52 -21.40
N ALA A 25 -9.25 -12.55 -22.56
CA ALA A 25 -10.54 -11.87 -22.80
C ALA A 25 -11.64 -12.47 -21.92
N TYR A 26 -11.71 -13.80 -21.80
CA TYR A 26 -12.67 -14.48 -20.93
C TYR A 26 -12.49 -14.08 -19.47
N LEU A 27 -11.26 -14.11 -18.96
CA LEU A 27 -10.97 -13.70 -17.58
C LEU A 27 -11.33 -12.22 -17.33
N LYS A 28 -11.01 -11.34 -18.27
CA LYS A 28 -11.34 -9.92 -18.16
C LYS A 28 -12.85 -9.67 -18.10
N VAL A 29 -13.65 -10.44 -18.85
CA VAL A 29 -15.12 -10.28 -18.88
C VAL A 29 -15.79 -10.90 -17.66
N HIS A 30 -15.38 -12.10 -17.25
CA HIS A 30 -16.06 -12.87 -16.20
C HIS A 30 -15.49 -12.61 -14.80
N PHE A 31 -14.22 -12.20 -14.69
CA PHE A 31 -13.52 -11.93 -13.43
C PHE A 31 -12.74 -10.61 -13.50
N PRO A 32 -13.40 -9.48 -13.82
CA PRO A 32 -12.71 -8.23 -14.13
C PRO A 32 -11.83 -7.72 -12.98
N VAL A 33 -12.29 -7.80 -11.73
CA VAL A 33 -11.53 -7.31 -10.56
C VAL A 33 -10.27 -8.13 -10.35
N GLN A 34 -10.38 -9.46 -10.37
CA GLN A 34 -9.25 -10.39 -10.21
C GLN A 34 -8.25 -10.22 -11.35
N TYR A 35 -8.77 -10.13 -12.58
CA TYR A 35 -7.94 -9.92 -13.77
C TYR A 35 -7.14 -8.63 -13.69
N MET A 36 -7.79 -7.50 -13.33
CA MET A 36 -7.13 -6.20 -13.23
C MET A 36 -6.15 -6.14 -12.06
N ALA A 37 -6.48 -6.72 -10.90
CA ALA A 37 -5.57 -6.80 -9.76
C ALA A 37 -4.28 -7.54 -10.13
N TRP A 38 -4.41 -8.70 -10.80
CA TRP A 38 -3.24 -9.46 -11.27
C TRP A 38 -2.46 -8.71 -12.35
N LEU A 39 -3.15 -8.09 -13.30
CA LEU A 39 -2.53 -7.33 -14.38
C LEU A 39 -1.69 -6.15 -13.84
N ILE A 40 -2.23 -5.39 -12.89
CA ILE A 40 -1.51 -4.30 -12.23
C ILE A 40 -0.31 -4.86 -11.46
N SER A 41 -0.49 -5.95 -10.72
CA SER A 41 0.58 -6.61 -9.95
C SER A 41 1.75 -7.08 -10.84
N SER A 42 1.46 -7.51 -12.06
CA SER A 42 2.49 -7.99 -13.00
C SER A 42 3.44 -6.91 -13.53
N VAL A 43 3.11 -5.64 -13.30
CA VAL A 43 3.87 -4.48 -13.82
C VAL A 43 4.25 -3.47 -12.74
N THR A 44 4.29 -3.88 -11.48
CA THR A 44 4.59 -3.00 -10.32
C THR A 44 5.97 -2.30 -10.44
N ASP A 45 6.90 -2.89 -11.18
CA ASP A 45 8.21 -2.30 -11.52
C ASP A 45 8.13 -1.14 -12.54
N LYS A 46 6.98 -0.96 -13.22
CA LYS A 46 6.76 0.02 -14.29
C LYS A 46 5.64 0.98 -13.94
N THR A 47 5.96 2.03 -13.18
CA THR A 47 4.99 3.00 -12.65
C THR A 47 4.02 3.55 -13.70
N SER A 48 4.49 3.82 -14.93
CA SER A 48 3.63 4.30 -16.02
C SER A 48 2.57 3.27 -16.43
N LYS A 49 2.92 1.97 -16.42
CA LYS A 49 1.97 0.90 -16.71
C LYS A 49 0.99 0.66 -15.56
N VAL A 50 1.45 0.79 -14.32
CA VAL A 50 0.58 0.77 -13.15
C VAL A 50 -0.49 1.87 -13.28
N ALA A 51 -0.10 3.10 -13.59
CA ALA A 51 -1.03 4.22 -13.79
C ALA A 51 -2.03 3.96 -14.92
N GLU A 52 -1.57 3.46 -16.08
CA GLU A 52 -2.40 3.11 -17.23
C GLU A 52 -3.47 2.05 -16.84
N TYR A 53 -3.07 1.00 -16.15
CA TYR A 53 -3.99 -0.09 -15.76
C TYR A 53 -4.92 0.30 -14.61
N ILE A 54 -4.49 1.18 -13.71
CA ILE A 54 -5.37 1.78 -12.69
C ILE A 54 -6.47 2.60 -13.36
N LEU A 55 -6.12 3.42 -14.36
CA LEU A 55 -7.11 4.17 -15.13
C LEU A 55 -8.09 3.25 -15.84
N ALA A 56 -7.60 2.23 -16.54
CA ALA A 56 -8.44 1.23 -17.19
C ALA A 56 -9.36 0.48 -16.22
N ALA A 57 -8.90 0.18 -15.01
CA ALA A 57 -9.73 -0.41 -13.96
C ALA A 57 -10.87 0.53 -13.52
N ARG A 58 -10.55 1.82 -13.33
CA ARG A 58 -11.55 2.86 -12.98
C ARG A 58 -12.60 3.03 -14.09
N GLU A 59 -12.22 3.01 -15.36
CA GLU A 59 -13.13 3.03 -16.51
C GLU A 59 -14.07 1.81 -16.55
N MET A 60 -13.64 0.68 -15.99
CA MET A 60 -14.46 -0.52 -15.80
C MET A 60 -15.35 -0.46 -14.54
N GLY A 61 -15.35 0.67 -13.80
CA GLY A 61 -16.10 0.83 -12.56
C GLY A 61 -15.47 0.14 -11.34
N ILE A 62 -14.17 -0.23 -11.42
CA ILE A 62 -13.43 -0.86 -10.33
C ILE A 62 -12.67 0.23 -9.58
N SER A 63 -13.00 0.44 -8.30
CA SER A 63 -12.29 1.40 -7.45
C SER A 63 -10.95 0.82 -6.98
N ILE A 64 -9.95 1.70 -6.90
CA ILE A 64 -8.66 1.36 -6.30
C ILE A 64 -8.65 1.95 -4.89
N LEU A 65 -8.58 1.06 -3.90
CA LEU A 65 -8.52 1.43 -2.49
C LEU A 65 -7.07 1.71 -2.09
N PRO A 66 -6.80 2.70 -1.22
CA PRO A 66 -5.46 3.04 -0.77
C PRO A 66 -4.81 1.87 0.00
N VAL A 67 -3.52 2.01 0.29
CA VAL A 67 -2.81 1.08 1.19
C VAL A 67 -3.45 1.11 2.58
N ASP A 68 -3.47 -0.04 3.24
CA ASP A 68 -3.97 -0.17 4.62
C ASP A 68 -3.13 -1.24 5.34
N VAL A 69 -2.59 -0.91 6.50
CA VAL A 69 -1.69 -1.83 7.24
C VAL A 69 -2.38 -3.14 7.66
N ASN A 70 -3.70 -3.09 7.85
CA ASN A 70 -4.49 -4.25 8.29
C ASN A 70 -5.06 -5.06 7.12
N LYS A 71 -5.14 -4.49 5.90
CA LYS A 71 -5.81 -5.13 4.76
C LYS A 71 -4.90 -5.42 3.58
N SER A 72 -3.93 -4.54 3.30
CA SER A 72 -3.05 -4.71 2.14
C SER A 72 -2.21 -5.98 2.27
N VAL A 73 -2.03 -6.65 1.15
CA VAL A 73 -1.09 -7.76 0.97
C VAL A 73 0.10 -7.30 0.14
N ALA A 74 1.03 -8.18 -0.16
CA ALA A 74 2.21 -7.82 -0.95
C ALA A 74 1.83 -7.26 -2.33
N GLU A 75 0.99 -7.97 -3.07
CA GLU A 75 0.51 -7.60 -4.39
C GLU A 75 -0.81 -6.80 -4.30
N PHE A 76 -1.32 -6.30 -5.44
CA PHE A 76 -2.66 -5.73 -5.48
C PHE A 76 -3.70 -6.80 -5.15
N GLY A 77 -4.49 -6.58 -4.11
CA GLY A 77 -5.47 -7.53 -3.59
C GLY A 77 -6.89 -7.22 -4.04
N VAL A 78 -7.75 -8.24 -4.09
CA VAL A 78 -9.17 -8.08 -4.34
C VAL A 78 -9.90 -7.88 -3.00
N GLU A 79 -10.65 -6.79 -2.88
CA GLU A 79 -11.51 -6.50 -1.72
C GLU A 79 -12.93 -6.24 -2.21
N GLY A 80 -13.76 -7.27 -2.18
CA GLY A 80 -15.12 -7.23 -2.73
C GLY A 80 -15.14 -6.96 -4.25
N LYS A 81 -15.63 -5.80 -4.65
CA LYS A 81 -15.66 -5.34 -6.05
C LYS A 81 -14.53 -4.35 -6.38
N ASN A 82 -13.61 -4.14 -5.46
CA ASN A 82 -12.53 -3.16 -5.56
C ASN A 82 -11.16 -3.85 -5.55
N ILE A 83 -10.14 -3.09 -5.88
CA ILE A 83 -8.75 -3.52 -5.79
C ILE A 83 -8.07 -2.72 -4.68
N ARG A 84 -7.48 -3.41 -3.70
CA ARG A 84 -6.65 -2.81 -2.66
C ARG A 84 -5.21 -2.65 -3.16
N PHE A 85 -4.62 -1.49 -2.94
CA PHE A 85 -3.23 -1.22 -3.28
C PHE A 85 -2.28 -2.11 -2.46
N GLY A 86 -1.30 -2.74 -3.13
CA GLY A 86 -0.35 -3.66 -2.51
C GLY A 86 0.89 -2.98 -1.96
N PHE A 87 1.49 -3.56 -0.93
CA PHE A 87 2.71 -3.02 -0.31
C PHE A 87 3.92 -2.97 -1.25
N ASN A 88 4.04 -3.91 -2.21
CA ASN A 88 5.15 -3.94 -3.18
C ASN A 88 5.21 -2.69 -4.06
N ALA A 89 4.10 -1.99 -4.23
CA ALA A 89 4.03 -0.77 -5.02
C ALA A 89 4.31 0.51 -4.20
N VAL A 90 4.51 0.38 -2.88
CA VAL A 90 4.95 1.47 -2.00
C VAL A 90 6.47 1.55 -2.02
N LYS A 91 7.02 2.72 -2.31
CA LYS A 91 8.48 2.91 -2.27
C LYS A 91 9.07 2.60 -0.90
N SER A 92 10.30 2.11 -0.87
CA SER A 92 11.04 1.75 0.36
C SER A 92 10.45 0.57 1.15
N MET A 93 9.50 -0.16 0.58
CA MET A 93 8.98 -1.40 1.18
C MET A 93 9.74 -2.59 0.63
N GLY A 94 10.58 -3.21 1.46
CA GLY A 94 11.28 -4.45 1.12
C GLY A 94 10.43 -5.68 1.41
N ARG A 95 10.61 -6.76 0.64
CA ARG A 95 9.89 -8.04 0.87
C ARG A 95 9.95 -8.53 2.33
N PRO A 96 11.12 -8.50 3.03
CA PRO A 96 11.17 -8.92 4.43
C PRO A 96 10.25 -8.11 5.33
N THR A 97 10.19 -6.79 5.15
CA THR A 97 9.32 -5.91 5.93
C THR A 97 7.84 -6.20 5.66
N ILE A 98 7.48 -6.39 4.38
CA ILE A 98 6.11 -6.72 3.98
C ILE A 98 5.67 -8.05 4.61
N THR A 99 6.51 -9.07 4.51
CA THR A 99 6.24 -10.38 5.11
C THR A 99 6.04 -10.26 6.61
N ALA A 100 6.93 -9.54 7.30
CA ALA A 100 6.83 -9.35 8.74
C ALA A 100 5.55 -8.61 9.16
N ILE A 101 5.11 -7.58 8.42
CA ILE A 101 3.84 -6.87 8.69
C ILE A 101 2.65 -7.84 8.57
N ILE A 102 2.62 -8.64 7.51
CA ILE A 102 1.52 -9.59 7.26
C ILE A 102 1.52 -10.71 8.32
N GLU A 103 2.67 -11.26 8.66
CA GLU A 103 2.82 -12.29 9.68
C GLU A 103 2.42 -11.76 11.06
N GLU A 104 2.88 -10.56 11.43
CA GLU A 104 2.58 -9.94 12.71
C GLU A 104 1.07 -9.78 12.91
N ARG A 105 0.36 -9.18 11.96
CA ARG A 105 -1.10 -9.01 12.08
C ARG A 105 -1.86 -10.34 12.01
N THR A 106 -1.34 -11.33 11.29
CA THR A 106 -1.97 -12.66 11.18
C THR A 106 -1.88 -13.42 12.50
N ASN A 107 -0.75 -13.32 13.19
CA ASN A 107 -0.49 -14.06 14.43
C ASN A 107 -1.03 -13.34 15.68
N ASN A 108 -0.97 -12.01 15.69
CA ASN A 108 -1.24 -11.19 16.87
C ASN A 108 -2.45 -10.24 16.70
N GLY A 109 -3.21 -10.38 15.60
CA GLY A 109 -4.38 -9.55 15.29
C GLY A 109 -4.03 -8.20 14.65
N ASP A 110 -5.05 -7.50 14.22
CA ASP A 110 -4.94 -6.20 13.56
C ASP A 110 -4.23 -5.17 14.44
N PHE A 111 -3.56 -4.23 13.78
CA PHE A 111 -2.99 -3.05 14.44
C PHE A 111 -4.12 -2.09 14.81
N HIS A 112 -4.06 -1.53 16.03
CA HIS A 112 -5.10 -0.65 16.56
C HIS A 112 -4.78 0.84 16.40
N SER A 113 -3.50 1.17 16.25
CA SER A 113 -3.01 2.55 16.05
C SER A 113 -1.66 2.54 15.34
N MET A 114 -1.22 3.72 14.87
CA MET A 114 0.15 3.87 14.35
C MET A 114 1.21 3.58 15.44
N GLN A 115 0.93 3.95 16.71
CA GLN A 115 1.82 3.65 17.84
C GLN A 115 1.93 2.13 18.06
N ASP A 116 0.80 1.41 18.05
CA ASP A 116 0.77 -0.06 18.17
C ASP A 116 1.58 -0.71 17.03
N PHE A 117 1.36 -0.26 15.79
CA PHE A 117 2.15 -0.72 14.63
C PHE A 117 3.66 -0.50 14.84
N ILE A 118 4.07 0.72 15.23
CA ILE A 118 5.49 1.04 15.43
C ILE A 118 6.09 0.20 16.54
N THR A 119 5.36 -0.01 17.64
CA THR A 119 5.83 -0.78 18.80
C THR A 119 6.02 -2.25 18.42
N ARG A 120 5.01 -2.88 17.81
CA ARG A 120 5.04 -4.28 17.40
C ARG A 120 6.05 -4.56 16.29
N MET A 121 6.28 -3.60 15.41
CA MET A 121 7.21 -3.70 14.29
C MET A 121 8.60 -3.13 14.61
N ALA A 122 8.86 -2.72 15.85
CA ALA A 122 10.15 -2.14 16.25
C ALA A 122 11.31 -3.12 15.98
N GLY A 123 12.34 -2.63 15.29
CA GLY A 123 13.50 -3.43 14.84
C GLY A 123 13.36 -4.02 13.43
N VAL A 124 12.16 -4.06 12.85
CA VAL A 124 11.91 -4.50 11.47
C VAL A 124 11.74 -3.29 10.53
N ILE A 125 11.09 -2.23 11.02
CA ILE A 125 10.83 -1.00 10.28
C ILE A 125 11.86 0.08 10.57
N ASN A 126 12.04 0.99 9.64
CA ASN A 126 12.85 2.21 9.81
C ASN A 126 11.99 3.47 9.57
N LYS A 127 12.55 4.65 9.90
CA LYS A 127 11.85 5.94 9.77
C LYS A 127 11.28 6.15 8.38
N ARG A 128 12.06 5.85 7.34
CA ARG A 128 11.65 6.02 5.93
C ARG A 128 10.49 5.11 5.55
N THR A 129 10.46 3.88 6.05
CA THR A 129 9.35 2.95 5.82
C THR A 129 8.04 3.49 6.42
N VAL A 130 8.10 3.97 7.67
CA VAL A 130 6.90 4.53 8.34
C VAL A 130 6.44 5.82 7.68
N GLU A 131 7.36 6.71 7.33
CA GLU A 131 7.08 7.93 6.56
C GLU A 131 6.32 7.61 5.27
N HIS A 132 6.82 6.67 4.47
CA HIS A 132 6.18 6.29 3.21
C HIS A 132 4.81 5.62 3.43
N LEU A 133 4.64 4.84 4.49
CA LEU A 133 3.33 4.28 4.85
C LEU A 133 2.33 5.37 5.25
N ILE A 134 2.76 6.37 6.03
CA ILE A 134 1.91 7.53 6.39
C ILE A 134 1.48 8.27 5.12
N LEU A 135 2.44 8.63 4.25
CA LEU A 135 2.17 9.39 3.03
C LEU A 135 1.33 8.58 2.02
N ALA A 136 1.44 7.25 2.02
CA ALA A 136 0.60 6.35 1.23
C ALA A 136 -0.82 6.16 1.80
N GLY A 137 -1.12 6.69 2.99
CA GLY A 137 -2.42 6.55 3.63
C GLY A 137 -2.64 5.24 4.37
N ALA A 138 -1.59 4.48 4.65
CA ALA A 138 -1.70 3.15 5.25
C ALA A 138 -2.32 3.13 6.66
N PHE A 139 -2.37 4.27 7.32
CA PHE A 139 -2.90 4.47 8.67
C PHE A 139 -4.19 5.31 8.72
N ASP A 140 -4.75 5.72 7.57
CA ASP A 140 -5.91 6.61 7.52
C ASP A 140 -7.14 6.03 8.25
N THR A 141 -7.25 4.71 8.31
CA THR A 141 -8.32 4.01 9.02
C THR A 141 -8.30 4.22 10.53
N PHE A 142 -7.20 4.72 11.11
CA PHE A 142 -7.11 5.07 12.54
C PHE A 142 -7.66 6.47 12.87
N GLY A 143 -8.07 7.25 11.87
CA GLY A 143 -8.75 8.53 12.04
C GLY A 143 -7.84 9.72 12.35
N ASN A 144 -6.52 9.56 12.31
CA ASN A 144 -5.57 10.65 12.45
C ASN A 144 -5.21 11.26 11.09
N THR A 145 -4.90 12.57 11.08
CA THR A 145 -4.40 13.22 9.87
C THR A 145 -2.98 12.76 9.54
N ARG A 146 -2.64 12.61 8.26
CA ARG A 146 -1.26 12.27 7.83
C ARG A 146 -0.27 13.31 8.31
N ARG A 147 -0.64 14.60 8.30
CA ARG A 147 0.19 15.68 8.84
C ARG A 147 0.43 15.54 10.34
N GLY A 148 -0.58 15.15 11.12
CA GLY A 148 -0.46 14.86 12.54
C GLY A 148 0.50 13.70 12.80
N MET A 149 0.35 12.61 12.06
CA MET A 149 1.22 11.45 12.14
C MET A 149 2.68 11.77 11.79
N MET A 150 2.91 12.58 10.75
CA MET A 150 4.24 13.05 10.35
C MET A 150 4.96 13.87 11.42
N ASN A 151 4.24 14.56 12.30
CA ASN A 151 4.84 15.34 13.37
C ASN A 151 5.41 14.49 14.52
N VAL A 152 4.99 13.25 14.67
CA VAL A 152 5.30 12.44 15.86
C VAL A 152 5.99 11.11 15.57
N TYR A 153 5.89 10.57 14.35
CA TYR A 153 6.33 9.21 14.01
C TYR A 153 7.81 8.94 14.34
N GLU A 154 8.70 9.92 14.13
CA GLU A 154 10.12 9.73 14.44
C GLU A 154 10.35 9.52 15.93
N ARG A 155 9.69 10.33 16.78
CA ARG A 155 9.79 10.20 18.24
C ARG A 155 9.19 8.88 18.72
N MET A 156 8.11 8.43 18.11
CA MET A 156 7.49 7.13 18.40
C MET A 156 8.46 5.98 18.08
N ILE A 157 9.14 6.02 16.93
CA ILE A 157 10.13 5.01 16.55
C ILE A 157 11.32 5.03 17.51
N ASP A 158 11.87 6.20 17.81
CA ASP A 158 13.02 6.32 18.70
C ASP A 158 12.69 5.79 20.11
N SER A 159 11.47 6.04 20.60
CA SER A 159 10.96 5.50 21.87
C SER A 159 10.82 3.97 21.82
N ALA A 160 10.20 3.42 20.77
CA ALA A 160 10.00 1.98 20.63
C ALA A 160 11.34 1.21 20.51
N VAL A 161 12.30 1.76 19.76
CA VAL A 161 13.65 1.17 19.65
C VAL A 161 14.39 1.18 20.98
N LYS A 162 14.23 2.27 21.78
CA LYS A 162 14.82 2.34 23.12
C LYS A 162 14.22 1.29 24.05
N GLN A 163 12.89 1.19 24.08
CA GLN A 163 12.18 0.18 24.90
C GLN A 163 12.62 -1.25 24.55
N ASN A 164 12.73 -1.58 23.26
CA ASN A 164 13.21 -2.90 22.83
C ASN A 164 14.65 -3.18 23.28
N LYS A 165 15.55 -2.20 23.23
CA LYS A 165 16.92 -2.37 23.72
C LYS A 165 16.98 -2.58 25.21
N ASP A 166 16.20 -1.83 25.98
CA ASP A 166 16.14 -1.94 27.44
C ASP A 166 15.57 -3.32 27.85
N ALA A 167 14.55 -3.81 27.16
CA ALA A 167 14.00 -5.18 27.37
C ALA A 167 15.04 -6.29 27.08
N ILE A 168 15.82 -6.17 26.00
CA ILE A 168 16.86 -7.16 25.64
C ILE A 168 18.03 -7.13 26.63
N SER A 169 18.37 -5.94 27.20
CA SER A 169 19.46 -5.81 28.17
C SER A 169 19.12 -6.29 29.57
N GLY A 170 17.89 -6.77 29.79
CA GLY A 170 17.42 -7.24 31.11
C GLY A 170 17.22 -6.11 32.12
N GLN A 171 17.28 -4.85 31.71
CA GLN A 171 16.85 -3.71 32.50
C GLN A 171 15.31 -3.69 32.50
N MET A 172 14.71 -4.01 33.65
CA MET A 172 13.27 -3.84 33.83
C MET A 172 12.93 -2.36 33.56
N SER A 173 12.10 -2.16 32.54
CA SER A 173 11.56 -0.82 32.27
C SER A 173 10.55 -0.46 33.34
N LEU A 174 10.47 0.84 33.68
CA LEU A 174 9.42 1.35 34.56
C LEU A 174 8.00 0.98 34.04
N PHE A 175 7.89 0.74 32.73
CA PHE A 175 6.67 0.32 32.03
C PHE A 175 6.21 -1.12 32.36
N ASP A 176 7.10 -2.02 32.84
CA ASP A 176 6.73 -3.38 33.23
C ASP A 176 5.91 -3.43 34.52
N PHE A 177 5.93 -2.33 35.28
CA PHE A 177 5.19 -2.17 36.54
C PHE A 177 3.89 -1.36 36.42
N VAL A 178 3.58 -0.88 35.19
CA VAL A 178 2.43 -0.01 34.92
C VAL A 178 1.26 -0.85 34.45
N SER A 179 0.04 -0.58 34.96
CA SER A 179 -1.18 -1.26 34.52
C SER A 179 -1.48 -0.98 33.05
N GLU A 180 -2.26 -1.85 32.38
CA GLU A 180 -2.65 -1.63 30.98
C GLU A 180 -3.38 -0.29 30.76
N GLU A 181 -4.14 0.18 31.76
CA GLU A 181 -4.83 1.49 31.73
C GLU A 181 -3.83 2.67 31.78
N ASP A 182 -2.75 2.51 32.53
CA ASP A 182 -1.70 3.52 32.60
C ASP A 182 -0.77 3.49 31.38
N LYS A 183 -0.58 2.32 30.74
CA LYS A 183 0.14 2.20 29.46
C LYS A 183 -0.55 3.02 28.37
N GLN A 184 -1.89 2.99 28.29
CA GLN A 184 -2.67 3.82 27.36
C GLN A 184 -2.51 5.32 27.62
N SER A 185 -2.29 5.73 28.90
CA SER A 185 -2.05 7.14 29.23
C SER A 185 -0.65 7.63 28.85
N LEU A 186 0.30 6.73 28.65
CA LEU A 186 1.68 6.99 28.26
C LEU A 186 1.89 6.90 26.73
N GLU A 187 0.85 6.52 25.97
CA GLU A 187 0.90 6.54 24.51
C GLU A 187 1.11 7.96 23.99
N MET A 188 2.03 8.08 23.05
CA MET A 188 2.32 9.33 22.37
C MET A 188 1.16 9.67 21.43
N LYS A 189 0.27 10.56 21.86
CA LYS A 189 -0.90 10.95 21.05
C LYS A 189 -0.48 11.66 19.78
N VAL A 190 -1.09 11.28 18.65
CA VAL A 190 -0.99 12.04 17.41
C VAL A 190 -1.71 13.37 17.62
N PRO A 191 -1.07 14.53 17.36
CA PRO A 191 -1.72 15.83 17.52
C PRO A 191 -2.88 15.98 16.54
N ASP A 192 -4.00 16.50 17.03
CA ASP A 192 -5.15 16.86 16.22
C ASP A 192 -4.86 18.21 15.53
N ILE A 193 -4.28 18.12 14.33
CA ILE A 193 -3.96 19.28 13.49
C ILE A 193 -4.59 19.12 12.12
N GLN A 194 -4.86 20.26 11.48
CA GLN A 194 -5.39 20.27 10.13
C GLN A 194 -4.51 19.47 9.17
N GLU A 195 -5.15 18.68 8.29
CA GLU A 195 -4.47 17.90 7.25
C GLU A 195 -3.72 18.79 6.26
N PHE A 196 -2.82 18.21 5.51
CA PHE A 196 -2.19 18.87 4.37
C PHE A 196 -3.27 19.40 3.41
N GLU A 197 -2.97 20.47 2.70
CA GLU A 197 -3.81 20.90 1.59
C GLU A 197 -3.94 19.76 0.56
N LYS A 198 -5.09 19.68 -0.11
CA LYS A 198 -5.40 18.55 -1.00
C LYS A 198 -4.34 18.31 -2.07
N GLU A 199 -3.81 19.37 -2.66
CA GLU A 199 -2.74 19.28 -3.66
C GLU A 199 -1.46 18.69 -3.07
N ASP A 200 -1.03 19.19 -1.91
CA ASP A 200 0.15 18.68 -1.19
C ASP A 200 -0.02 17.20 -0.82
N LEU A 201 -1.22 16.82 -0.37
CA LEU A 201 -1.52 15.44 0.01
C LEU A 201 -1.39 14.50 -1.17
N LEU A 202 -1.96 14.87 -2.32
CA LEU A 202 -1.90 14.10 -3.56
C LEU A 202 -0.47 14.04 -4.13
N GLU A 203 0.29 15.12 -4.05
CA GLU A 203 1.68 15.15 -4.51
C GLU A 203 2.56 14.22 -3.68
N ARG A 204 2.43 14.25 -2.35
CA ARG A 204 3.13 13.35 -1.43
C ARG A 204 2.73 11.89 -1.64
N GLU A 205 1.44 11.62 -1.84
CA GLU A 205 0.96 10.28 -2.17
C GLU A 205 1.60 9.77 -3.47
N LYS A 206 1.59 10.61 -4.52
CA LYS A 206 2.23 10.28 -5.80
C LYS A 206 3.74 10.08 -5.66
N GLU A 207 4.41 10.83 -4.81
CA GLU A 207 5.84 10.66 -4.56
C GLU A 207 6.16 9.24 -4.08
N VAL A 208 5.36 8.68 -3.18
CA VAL A 208 5.60 7.37 -2.56
C VAL A 208 4.96 6.19 -3.29
N LEU A 209 3.85 6.40 -4.00
CA LEU A 209 3.14 5.37 -4.77
C LEU A 209 3.42 5.44 -6.28
N GLY A 210 3.92 6.57 -6.77
CA GLY A 210 4.13 6.82 -8.19
C GLY A 210 2.86 7.14 -8.98
N VAL A 211 1.69 7.00 -8.36
CA VAL A 211 0.35 7.24 -8.95
C VAL A 211 -0.55 7.95 -7.95
N TYR A 212 -1.60 8.58 -8.42
CA TYR A 212 -2.66 9.14 -7.59
C TYR A 212 -3.71 8.07 -7.28
N VAL A 213 -3.98 7.83 -6.01
CA VAL A 213 -4.94 6.81 -5.55
C VAL A 213 -6.18 7.45 -4.95
N THR A 214 -6.03 8.39 -4.02
CA THR A 214 -7.14 8.99 -3.26
C THR A 214 -7.87 10.11 -4.01
N GLY A 215 -7.32 10.62 -5.11
CA GLY A 215 -7.91 11.65 -5.95
C GLY A 215 -7.00 11.99 -7.13
N HIS A 216 -7.37 12.99 -7.91
CA HIS A 216 -6.52 13.52 -8.98
C HIS A 216 -6.52 15.06 -8.93
N PRO A 217 -5.39 15.74 -9.17
CA PRO A 217 -5.35 17.22 -9.17
C PRO A 217 -6.33 17.88 -10.15
N LEU A 218 -6.71 17.18 -11.22
CA LEU A 218 -7.67 17.66 -12.22
C LEU A 218 -9.14 17.35 -11.88
N ASP A 219 -9.44 16.70 -10.75
CA ASP A 219 -10.83 16.37 -10.39
C ASP A 219 -11.70 17.62 -10.23
N GLU A 220 -11.10 18.75 -9.85
CA GLU A 220 -11.80 20.03 -9.69
C GLU A 220 -12.21 20.66 -11.03
N TYR A 221 -11.60 20.23 -12.13
CA TYR A 221 -11.85 20.74 -13.49
C TYR A 221 -12.78 19.83 -14.31
N THR A 222 -13.20 18.67 -13.78
CA THR A 222 -14.03 17.69 -14.51
C THR A 222 -15.42 18.21 -14.89
N GLY A 223 -15.88 19.31 -14.31
CA GLY A 223 -17.13 19.99 -14.65
C GLY A 223 -17.01 21.03 -15.78
N MET A 224 -15.82 21.25 -16.36
CA MET A 224 -15.56 22.28 -17.37
C MET A 224 -15.51 21.73 -18.80
N TRP A 225 -15.75 20.45 -19.00
CA TRP A 225 -15.73 19.76 -20.31
C TRP A 225 -17.08 19.19 -20.66
#